data_327a32145066c75a402e70d57fcb7f75
#
_entry.id   327a32145066c75a402e70d57fcb7f75
#
_cell.length_a   1.000
_cell.length_b   1.000
_cell.length_c   1.000
_cell.angle_alpha   90.00
_cell.angle_beta   90.00
_cell.angle_gamma   90.00
#
_symmetry.space_group_name_H-M   'P 1'
#
loop_
_entity.id
_entity.type
_entity.pdbx_description
1 polymer ?
#
loop_
_entity_poly.entity_id
_entity_poly.type
_entity_poly.pdbx_seq_one_letter_code
_entity_poly.pdbx_strand_id
1 'polypeptide(L)'
;MSQEEQVILVDECDIELGCIGKMRAHRDGLLHRAFSVFLFNDSGEMLLQKRAMAKYHSPGLWTNTCCSHPRPGETTETAALRRLKEEMGITCHLNKAYAFVYQSDVGNGLIEHEFDHVYTGITNALPIPNSDEVMDFRYIEIDHLMAEISETPGAFTTWFKITLGSLLSHRKDLQLI
;
A
#
# COMPACT_ATOMS: atom_id res chain seq x y z
N MET A 1 1.31 19.08 -20.60
CA MET A 1 0.24 18.14 -20.18
C MET A 1 0.95 16.98 -19.48
N SER A 2 0.76 16.81 -18.17
CA SER A 2 1.31 15.65 -17.46
C SER A 2 0.69 14.39 -18.07
N GLN A 3 1.54 13.43 -18.48
CA GLN A 3 1.08 12.12 -18.92
C GLN A 3 0.28 11.47 -17.79
N GLU A 4 -0.93 10.99 -18.08
CA GLU A 4 -1.74 10.24 -17.12
C GLU A 4 -0.96 9.02 -16.63
N GLU A 5 -0.94 8.83 -15.31
CA GLU A 5 -0.30 7.66 -14.70
C GLU A 5 -1.00 6.38 -15.19
N GLN A 6 -0.21 5.43 -15.69
CA GLN A 6 -0.72 4.15 -16.19
C GLN A 6 -0.48 3.03 -15.19
N VAL A 7 -1.40 2.07 -15.15
CA VAL A 7 -1.31 0.82 -14.39
C VAL A 7 -1.27 -0.38 -15.34
N ILE A 8 -0.69 -1.48 -14.87
CA ILE A 8 -0.55 -2.73 -15.62
C ILE A 8 -1.78 -3.60 -15.33
N LEU A 9 -2.60 -3.86 -16.37
CA LEU A 9 -3.70 -4.82 -16.28
C LEU A 9 -3.15 -6.25 -16.23
N VAL A 10 -3.73 -7.08 -15.36
CA VAL A 10 -3.33 -8.47 -15.21
C VAL A 10 -4.56 -9.39 -15.12
N ASP A 11 -4.35 -10.67 -15.32
CA ASP A 11 -5.31 -11.70 -14.97
C ASP A 11 -5.13 -12.20 -13.52
N GLU A 12 -5.94 -13.18 -13.10
CA GLU A 12 -5.88 -13.78 -11.76
C GLU A 12 -4.58 -14.57 -11.49
N CYS A 13 -3.75 -14.77 -12.49
CA CYS A 13 -2.44 -15.41 -12.41
C CYS A 13 -1.27 -14.40 -12.49
N ASP A 14 -1.57 -13.08 -12.41
CA ASP A 14 -0.60 -11.98 -12.56
C ASP A 14 0.05 -11.91 -13.97
N ILE A 15 -0.60 -12.45 -14.98
CA ILE A 15 -0.12 -12.35 -16.36
C ILE A 15 -0.55 -10.99 -16.91
N GLU A 16 0.42 -10.24 -17.44
CA GLU A 16 0.16 -8.91 -18.01
C GLU A 16 -0.73 -8.99 -19.25
N LEU A 17 -1.82 -8.22 -19.24
CA LEU A 17 -2.79 -8.10 -20.34
C LEU A 17 -2.65 -6.80 -21.12
N GLY A 18 -1.89 -5.82 -20.61
CA GLY A 18 -1.68 -4.50 -21.19
C GLY A 18 -1.65 -3.40 -20.14
N CYS A 19 -1.77 -2.14 -20.57
CA CYS A 19 -1.74 -0.99 -19.70
C CYS A 19 -2.92 -0.06 -19.98
N ILE A 20 -3.37 0.66 -18.93
CA ILE A 20 -4.47 1.62 -19.04
C ILE A 20 -4.24 2.79 -18.08
N GLY A 21 -4.88 3.93 -18.33
CA GLY A 21 -4.87 5.06 -17.39
C GLY A 21 -5.41 4.64 -16.01
N LYS A 22 -4.69 5.01 -14.96
CA LYS A 22 -5.00 4.64 -13.56
C LYS A 22 -6.44 4.98 -13.17
N MET A 23 -6.88 6.20 -13.46
CA MET A 23 -8.24 6.63 -13.12
C MET A 23 -9.33 5.82 -13.84
N ARG A 24 -9.03 5.34 -15.05
CA ARG A 24 -9.94 4.48 -15.79
C ARG A 24 -10.00 3.09 -15.18
N ALA A 25 -8.85 2.51 -14.82
CA ALA A 25 -8.81 1.20 -14.14
C ALA A 25 -9.66 1.21 -12.87
N HIS A 26 -9.55 2.27 -12.05
CA HIS A 26 -10.32 2.41 -10.81
C HIS A 26 -11.83 2.65 -11.04
N ARG A 27 -12.20 3.44 -12.07
CA ARG A 27 -13.62 3.66 -12.39
C ARG A 27 -14.30 2.41 -12.92
N ASP A 28 -13.60 1.66 -13.76
CA ASP A 28 -14.14 0.46 -14.41
C ASP A 28 -13.94 -0.80 -13.54
N GLY A 29 -13.24 -0.70 -12.39
CA GLY A 29 -12.95 -1.82 -11.47
C GLY A 29 -12.09 -2.91 -12.11
N LEU A 30 -11.17 -2.55 -13.01
CA LEU A 30 -10.34 -3.51 -13.72
C LEU A 30 -9.22 -4.04 -12.84
N LEU A 31 -8.97 -5.36 -12.90
CA LEU A 31 -7.87 -5.99 -12.17
C LEU A 31 -6.52 -5.49 -12.70
N HIS A 32 -5.75 -4.91 -11.80
CA HIS A 32 -4.44 -4.34 -12.14
C HIS A 32 -3.43 -4.62 -11.04
N ARG A 33 -2.13 -4.58 -11.43
CA ARG A 33 -1.02 -4.90 -10.54
C ARG A 33 -0.74 -3.76 -9.58
N ALA A 34 -0.60 -4.12 -8.30
CA ALA A 34 -0.31 -3.20 -7.22
C ALA A 34 0.73 -3.78 -6.26
N PHE A 35 1.19 -2.98 -5.32
CA PHE A 35 2.01 -3.45 -4.21
C PHE A 35 1.68 -2.70 -2.92
N SER A 36 1.85 -3.40 -1.80
CA SER A 36 1.76 -2.88 -0.44
C SER A 36 3.06 -3.14 0.31
N VAL A 37 3.59 -2.12 0.98
CA VAL A 37 4.79 -2.21 1.82
C VAL A 37 4.41 -2.05 3.29
N PHE A 38 4.89 -2.95 4.12
CA PHE A 38 4.77 -2.91 5.57
C PHE A 38 6.17 -2.90 6.19
N LEU A 39 6.55 -1.79 6.80
CA LEU A 39 7.80 -1.69 7.52
C LEU A 39 7.58 -1.79 9.03
N PHE A 40 8.53 -2.43 9.69
CA PHE A 40 8.59 -2.56 11.12
C PHE A 40 9.92 -2.00 11.64
N ASN A 41 9.94 -1.55 12.88
CA ASN A 41 11.19 -1.27 13.58
C ASN A 41 11.68 -2.51 14.35
N ASP A 42 12.85 -2.41 14.98
CA ASP A 42 13.43 -3.52 15.76
C ASP A 42 12.60 -3.87 17.01
N SER A 43 11.67 -2.99 17.42
CA SER A 43 10.72 -3.25 18.50
C SER A 43 9.46 -3.96 18.02
N GLY A 44 9.34 -4.27 16.72
CA GLY A 44 8.16 -4.91 16.14
C GLY A 44 6.96 -3.97 15.90
N GLU A 45 7.14 -2.66 16.06
CA GLU A 45 6.10 -1.67 15.77
C GLU A 45 6.02 -1.43 14.27
N MET A 46 4.80 -1.35 13.74
CA MET A 46 4.52 -1.07 12.33
C MET A 46 4.57 0.43 12.05
N LEU A 47 5.24 0.81 10.97
CA LEU A 47 5.23 2.18 10.45
C LEU A 47 3.99 2.42 9.60
N LEU A 48 3.13 3.32 10.05
CA LEU A 48 1.99 3.83 9.30
C LEU A 48 2.27 5.19 8.70
N GLN A 49 1.62 5.50 7.58
CA GLN A 49 1.51 6.85 7.05
C GLN A 49 0.07 7.36 7.13
N LYS A 50 -0.09 8.66 7.27
CA LYS A 50 -1.37 9.36 7.13
C LYS A 50 -1.39 10.08 5.79
N ARG A 51 -2.37 9.77 4.95
CA ARG A 51 -2.46 10.30 3.59
C ARG A 51 -2.65 11.82 3.59
N ALA A 52 -1.96 12.51 2.68
CA ALA A 52 -2.14 13.95 2.50
C ALA A 52 -3.57 14.31 2.13
N MET A 53 -4.03 15.50 2.52
CA MET A 53 -5.39 15.98 2.22
C MET A 53 -5.63 16.22 0.74
N ALA A 54 -4.58 16.39 -0.07
CA ALA A 54 -4.66 16.56 -1.52
C ALA A 54 -4.91 15.28 -2.32
N LYS A 55 -4.93 14.12 -1.66
CA LYS A 55 -5.17 12.83 -2.34
C LYS A 55 -6.60 12.73 -2.86
N TYR A 56 -6.76 12.22 -4.09
CA TYR A 56 -8.05 12.15 -4.80
C TYR A 56 -9.06 11.17 -4.17
N HIS A 57 -8.62 10.20 -3.37
CA HIS A 57 -9.47 9.36 -2.52
C HIS A 57 -8.84 9.13 -1.15
N SER A 58 -9.68 8.86 -0.15
CA SER A 58 -9.27 8.56 1.23
C SER A 58 -8.28 9.57 1.82
N PRO A 59 -8.46 10.91 1.64
CA PRO A 59 -7.57 11.91 2.22
C PRO A 59 -7.62 11.87 3.75
N GLY A 60 -6.47 12.11 4.40
CA GLY A 60 -6.37 12.19 5.85
C GLY A 60 -6.54 10.86 6.59
N LEU A 61 -6.65 9.72 5.92
CA LEU A 61 -6.76 8.41 6.55
C LEU A 61 -5.39 7.77 6.77
N TRP A 62 -5.30 6.96 7.84
CA TRP A 62 -4.15 6.12 8.12
C TRP A 62 -4.12 4.90 7.20
N THR A 63 -2.92 4.50 6.78
CA THR A 63 -2.68 3.34 5.93
C THR A 63 -1.32 2.70 6.26
N ASN A 64 -0.98 1.59 5.57
CA ASN A 64 0.33 0.96 5.66
C ASN A 64 1.45 1.92 5.23
N THR A 65 2.70 1.48 5.34
CA THR A 65 3.88 2.34 5.12
C THR A 65 3.90 2.97 3.74
N CYS A 66 3.57 2.19 2.69
CA CYS A 66 3.47 2.66 1.31
C CYS A 66 2.64 1.68 0.48
N CYS A 67 1.83 2.19 -0.43
CA CYS A 67 1.15 1.38 -1.44
C CYS A 67 1.00 2.16 -2.75
N SER A 68 1.18 1.48 -3.87
CA SER A 68 1.08 2.09 -5.19
C SER A 68 1.10 1.04 -6.30
N HIS A 69 1.34 1.48 -7.52
CA HIS A 69 1.36 0.65 -8.72
C HIS A 69 2.73 0.71 -9.40
N PRO A 70 3.21 -0.41 -9.96
CA PRO A 70 4.36 -0.38 -10.86
C PRO A 70 3.99 0.33 -12.16
N ARG A 71 4.96 1.05 -12.72
CA ARG A 71 4.83 1.64 -14.06
C ARG A 71 4.97 0.54 -15.12
N PRO A 72 4.46 0.73 -16.34
CA PRO A 72 4.72 -0.18 -17.44
C PRO A 72 6.21 -0.48 -17.60
N GLY A 73 6.57 -1.77 -17.62
CA GLY A 73 7.96 -2.23 -17.70
C GLY A 73 8.74 -2.22 -16.37
N GLU A 74 8.14 -1.78 -15.27
CA GLU A 74 8.75 -1.78 -13.93
C GLU A 74 8.36 -3.04 -13.16
N THR A 75 9.31 -3.64 -12.41
CA THR A 75 8.98 -4.74 -11.49
C THR A 75 8.28 -4.18 -10.25
N THR A 76 7.47 -5.00 -9.59
CA THR A 76 6.79 -4.58 -8.34
C THR A 76 7.79 -4.22 -7.24
N GLU A 77 8.92 -4.92 -7.14
CA GLU A 77 9.97 -4.63 -6.16
C GLU A 77 10.64 -3.27 -6.42
N THR A 78 11.01 -3.00 -7.68
CA THR A 78 11.59 -1.70 -8.07
C THR A 78 10.62 -0.56 -7.79
N ALA A 79 9.34 -0.76 -8.12
CA ALA A 79 8.29 0.20 -7.85
C ALA A 79 8.09 0.45 -6.35
N ALA A 80 8.10 -0.61 -5.53
CA ALA A 80 7.96 -0.52 -4.09
C ALA A 80 9.10 0.29 -3.46
N LEU A 81 10.36 0.00 -3.84
CA LEU A 81 11.54 0.75 -3.39
C LEU A 81 11.50 2.22 -3.83
N ARG A 82 11.13 2.48 -5.09
CA ARG A 82 10.99 3.83 -5.62
C ARG A 82 9.95 4.63 -4.85
N ARG A 83 8.73 4.10 -4.71
CA ARG A 83 7.64 4.82 -4.04
C ARG A 83 7.87 4.99 -2.55
N LEU A 84 8.45 3.99 -1.87
CA LEU A 84 8.85 4.10 -0.47
C LEU A 84 9.81 5.29 -0.26
N LYS A 85 10.78 5.46 -1.17
CA LYS A 85 11.69 6.60 -1.15
C LYS A 85 10.98 7.91 -1.48
N GLU A 86 10.09 7.93 -2.49
CA GLU A 86 9.36 9.12 -2.92
C GLU A 86 8.38 9.61 -1.85
N GLU A 87 7.65 8.70 -1.17
CA GLU A 87 6.62 9.04 -0.18
C GLU A 87 7.17 9.25 1.22
N MET A 88 8.05 8.35 1.68
CA MET A 88 8.52 8.29 3.07
C MET A 88 9.98 8.69 3.26
N GLY A 89 10.75 8.90 2.17
CA GLY A 89 12.19 9.18 2.24
C GLY A 89 13.02 8.00 2.73
N ILE A 90 12.46 6.79 2.79
CA ILE A 90 13.12 5.59 3.33
C ILE A 90 13.68 4.74 2.19
N THR A 91 14.86 4.19 2.42
CA THR A 91 15.47 3.13 1.61
C THR A 91 15.89 2.00 2.53
N CYS A 92 15.36 0.81 2.34
CA CYS A 92 15.69 -0.39 3.11
C CYS A 92 15.55 -1.64 2.24
N HIS A 93 15.99 -2.78 2.75
CA HIS A 93 15.73 -4.05 2.10
C HIS A 93 14.25 -4.44 2.26
N LEU A 94 13.64 -4.89 1.17
CA LEU A 94 12.28 -5.40 1.15
C LEU A 94 12.29 -6.90 0.81
N ASN A 95 11.51 -7.66 1.56
CA ASN A 95 11.26 -9.07 1.29
C ASN A 95 9.85 -9.22 0.73
N LYS A 96 9.71 -9.88 -0.42
CA LYS A 96 8.40 -10.24 -0.95
C LYS A 96 7.79 -11.30 -0.04
N ALA A 97 6.66 -10.98 0.58
CA ALA A 97 5.97 -11.85 1.50
C ALA A 97 5.03 -12.81 0.76
N TYR A 98 4.06 -12.27 0.05
CA TYR A 98 3.07 -13.01 -0.74
C TYR A 98 2.41 -12.06 -1.75
N ALA A 99 1.44 -12.58 -2.51
CA ALA A 99 0.54 -11.77 -3.32
C ALA A 99 -0.87 -12.33 -3.24
N PHE A 100 -1.88 -11.48 -3.42
CA PHE A 100 -3.29 -11.87 -3.39
C PHE A 100 -4.14 -10.88 -4.20
N VAL A 101 -5.35 -11.30 -4.54
CA VAL A 101 -6.32 -10.43 -5.22
C VAL A 101 -7.34 -9.93 -4.22
N TYR A 102 -7.66 -8.65 -4.28
CA TYR A 102 -8.79 -8.08 -3.55
C TYR A 102 -9.53 -7.06 -4.40
N GLN A 103 -10.79 -6.81 -4.02
CA GLN A 103 -11.62 -5.77 -4.61
C GLN A 103 -12.28 -4.96 -3.49
N SER A 104 -12.27 -3.64 -3.59
CA SER A 104 -12.87 -2.75 -2.59
C SER A 104 -13.39 -1.47 -3.21
N ASP A 105 -14.58 -1.06 -2.81
CA ASP A 105 -15.07 0.30 -3.05
C ASP A 105 -14.31 1.28 -2.12
N VAL A 106 -13.73 2.31 -2.71
CA VAL A 106 -12.99 3.35 -1.97
C VAL A 106 -13.68 4.70 -1.99
N GLY A 107 -14.94 4.71 -2.38
CA GLY A 107 -15.78 5.90 -2.49
C GLY A 107 -15.60 6.66 -3.82
N ASN A 108 -16.44 7.67 -4.00
CA ASN A 108 -16.43 8.52 -5.20
C ASN A 108 -16.59 7.75 -6.53
N GLY A 109 -17.20 6.55 -6.51
CA GLY A 109 -17.36 5.70 -7.69
C GLY A 109 -16.04 5.07 -8.15
N LEU A 110 -15.07 4.93 -7.26
CA LEU A 110 -13.78 4.30 -7.52
C LEU A 110 -13.70 2.93 -6.83
N ILE A 111 -13.19 1.95 -7.57
CA ILE A 111 -13.00 0.58 -7.12
C ILE A 111 -11.52 0.25 -7.24
N GLU A 112 -10.93 -0.19 -6.14
CA GLU A 112 -9.65 -0.88 -6.17
C GLU A 112 -9.89 -2.35 -6.44
N HIS A 113 -9.37 -2.86 -7.54
CA HIS A 113 -9.36 -4.26 -7.88
C HIS A 113 -7.93 -4.62 -8.25
N GLU A 114 -7.21 -5.14 -7.26
CA GLU A 114 -5.77 -5.23 -7.31
C GLU A 114 -5.26 -6.64 -7.15
N PHE A 115 -4.27 -7.00 -7.97
CA PHE A 115 -3.34 -8.07 -7.70
C PHE A 115 -2.19 -7.47 -6.89
N ASP A 116 -2.31 -7.54 -5.56
CA ASP A 116 -1.44 -6.85 -4.62
C ASP A 116 -0.25 -7.72 -4.21
N HIS A 117 0.96 -7.22 -4.49
CA HIS A 117 2.22 -7.82 -4.07
C HIS A 117 2.64 -7.23 -2.72
N VAL A 118 2.61 -8.02 -1.66
CA VAL A 118 2.93 -7.58 -0.32
C VAL A 118 4.41 -7.74 -0.03
N TYR A 119 5.03 -6.65 0.42
CA TYR A 119 6.42 -6.56 0.84
C TYR A 119 6.53 -6.20 2.31
N THR A 120 7.50 -6.79 2.99
CA THR A 120 7.84 -6.47 4.38
C THR A 120 9.31 -6.06 4.49
N GLY A 121 9.62 -5.23 5.47
CA GLY A 121 11.01 -4.83 5.75
C GLY A 121 11.15 -4.36 7.19
N ILE A 122 12.41 -4.32 7.66
CA ILE A 122 12.76 -3.81 8.99
C ILE A 122 13.64 -2.58 8.80
N THR A 123 13.32 -1.51 9.51
CA THR A 123 14.12 -0.28 9.51
C THR A 123 13.88 0.53 10.77
N ASN A 124 14.94 1.14 11.29
CA ASN A 124 14.87 2.17 12.33
C ASN A 124 15.11 3.58 11.75
N ALA A 125 15.10 3.70 10.43
CA ALA A 125 15.25 5.01 9.78
C ALA A 125 14.06 5.91 10.13
N LEU A 126 14.35 7.16 10.49
CA LEU A 126 13.33 8.17 10.68
C LEU A 126 12.78 8.58 9.31
N PRO A 127 11.47 8.50 9.08
CA PRO A 127 10.85 8.94 7.83
C PRO A 127 11.10 10.43 7.56
N ILE A 128 11.29 10.76 6.28
CA ILE A 128 11.31 12.13 5.76
C ILE A 128 10.22 12.21 4.69
N PRO A 129 8.94 12.34 5.11
CA PRO A 129 7.83 12.21 4.19
C PRO A 129 7.73 13.38 3.20
N ASN A 130 7.29 13.08 1.99
CA ASN A 130 6.86 14.07 1.03
C ASN A 130 5.47 14.59 1.43
N SER A 131 5.33 15.88 1.74
CA SER A 131 4.10 16.50 2.19
C SER A 131 2.94 16.45 1.19
N ASP A 132 3.22 16.28 -0.11
CA ASP A 132 2.19 16.12 -1.14
C ASP A 132 1.55 14.73 -1.10
N GLU A 133 2.23 13.76 -0.50
CA GLU A 133 1.78 12.37 -0.41
C GLU A 133 1.33 12.00 1.03
N VAL A 134 2.08 12.46 2.04
CA VAL A 134 1.98 12.02 3.44
C VAL A 134 1.97 13.22 4.36
N MET A 135 0.91 13.39 5.16
CA MET A 135 0.79 14.49 6.10
C MET A 135 1.30 14.16 7.50
N ASP A 136 1.41 12.87 7.85
CA ASP A 136 1.85 12.41 9.16
C ASP A 136 2.32 10.94 9.09
N PHE A 137 3.09 10.50 10.07
CA PHE A 137 3.49 9.09 10.23
C PHE A 137 3.63 8.74 11.70
N ARG A 138 3.51 7.45 12.01
CA ARG A 138 3.76 6.93 13.36
C ARG A 138 4.17 5.47 13.35
N TYR A 139 4.91 5.05 14.37
CA TYR A 139 5.09 3.65 14.71
C TYR A 139 4.02 3.23 15.72
N ILE A 140 3.51 2.02 15.62
CA ILE A 140 2.46 1.49 16.48
C ILE A 140 2.60 -0.03 16.66
N GLU A 141 2.41 -0.52 17.87
CA GLU A 141 2.30 -1.94 18.15
C GLU A 141 1.04 -2.54 17.50
N ILE A 142 1.15 -3.77 17.02
CA ILE A 142 0.06 -4.44 16.27
C ILE A 142 -1.22 -4.56 17.12
N ASP A 143 -1.10 -4.92 18.39
CA ASP A 143 -2.27 -5.08 19.27
C ASP A 143 -2.99 -3.74 19.52
N HIS A 144 -2.23 -2.64 19.68
CA HIS A 144 -2.79 -1.30 19.79
C HIS A 144 -3.44 -0.87 18.46
N LEU A 145 -2.81 -1.16 17.33
CA LEU A 145 -3.37 -0.88 16.00
C LEU A 145 -4.70 -1.60 15.79
N MET A 146 -4.79 -2.88 16.17
CA MET A 146 -6.03 -3.65 16.04
C MET A 146 -7.15 -3.10 16.93
N ALA A 147 -6.82 -2.65 18.14
CA ALA A 147 -7.77 -1.98 19.02
C ALA A 147 -8.29 -0.67 18.40
N GLU A 148 -7.40 0.19 17.90
CA GLU A 148 -7.79 1.44 17.24
C GLU A 148 -8.65 1.22 15.98
N ILE A 149 -8.31 0.22 15.16
CA ILE A 149 -9.11 -0.13 13.98
C ILE A 149 -10.53 -0.58 14.40
N SER A 150 -10.64 -1.31 15.51
CA SER A 150 -11.94 -1.75 16.05
C SER A 150 -12.78 -0.57 16.56
N GLU A 151 -12.14 0.39 17.24
CA GLU A 151 -12.81 1.54 17.85
C GLU A 151 -13.17 2.61 16.79
N THR A 152 -12.26 2.86 15.85
CA THR A 152 -12.39 3.93 14.85
C THR A 152 -12.05 3.43 13.44
N PRO A 153 -12.83 2.47 12.88
CA PRO A 153 -12.52 1.85 11.58
C PRO A 153 -12.51 2.86 10.42
N GLY A 154 -13.22 3.98 10.56
CA GLY A 154 -13.27 5.06 9.57
C GLY A 154 -12.00 5.92 9.50
N ALA A 155 -11.10 5.81 10.47
CA ALA A 155 -9.82 6.50 10.47
C ALA A 155 -8.76 5.84 9.57
N PHE A 156 -9.06 4.64 9.06
CA PHE A 156 -8.14 3.81 8.27
C PHE A 156 -8.70 3.53 6.89
N THR A 157 -7.81 3.42 5.90
CA THR A 157 -8.21 3.09 4.53
C THR A 157 -8.77 1.67 4.44
N THR A 158 -9.69 1.44 3.51
CA THR A 158 -10.34 0.13 3.36
C THR A 158 -9.34 -0.94 2.93
N TRP A 159 -8.48 -0.64 1.96
CA TRP A 159 -7.45 -1.60 1.51
C TRP A 159 -6.45 -1.95 2.60
N PHE A 160 -6.06 -0.99 3.45
CA PHE A 160 -5.16 -1.28 4.57
C PHE A 160 -5.75 -2.30 5.54
N LYS A 161 -7.04 -2.19 5.87
CA LYS A 161 -7.71 -3.18 6.74
C LYS A 161 -7.74 -4.57 6.11
N ILE A 162 -7.93 -4.65 4.79
CA ILE A 162 -7.92 -5.92 4.03
C ILE A 162 -6.50 -6.50 4.02
N THR A 163 -5.50 -5.72 3.61
CA THR A 163 -4.11 -6.18 3.48
C THR A 163 -3.48 -6.51 4.84
N LEU A 164 -3.82 -5.74 5.90
CA LEU A 164 -3.39 -6.05 7.27
C LEU A 164 -3.95 -7.39 7.75
N GLY A 165 -5.25 -7.64 7.52
CA GLY A 165 -5.86 -8.93 7.86
C GLY A 165 -5.17 -10.09 7.15
N SER A 166 -4.86 -9.93 5.87
CA SER A 166 -4.08 -10.90 5.11
C SER A 166 -2.65 -11.07 5.67
N LEU A 167 -1.95 -9.98 5.98
CA LEU A 167 -0.60 -10.00 6.56
C LEU A 167 -0.57 -10.77 7.90
N LEU A 168 -1.53 -10.51 8.78
CA LEU A 168 -1.62 -11.16 10.07
C LEU A 168 -1.92 -12.66 9.95
N SER A 169 -2.66 -13.09 8.93
CA SER A 169 -2.90 -14.52 8.66
C SER A 169 -1.62 -15.25 8.23
N HIS A 170 -0.67 -14.55 7.61
CA HIS A 170 0.63 -15.08 7.18
C HIS A 170 1.75 -14.85 8.20
N ARG A 171 1.45 -14.24 9.36
CA ARG A 171 2.47 -13.81 10.35
C ARG A 171 3.43 -14.92 10.77
N LYS A 172 2.93 -16.16 10.93
CA LYS A 172 3.74 -17.33 11.35
C LYS A 172 4.77 -17.72 10.27
N ASP A 173 4.38 -17.60 9.00
CA ASP A 173 5.23 -17.98 7.88
C ASP A 173 6.30 -16.92 7.59
N LEU A 174 6.00 -15.66 7.91
CA LEU A 174 6.85 -14.51 7.64
C LEU A 174 7.87 -14.22 8.75
N GLN A 175 7.84 -14.96 9.87
CA GLN A 175 8.69 -14.68 11.04
C GLN A 175 8.64 -13.21 11.49
N LEU A 176 7.53 -12.54 11.24
CA LEU A 176 7.27 -11.20 11.76
C LEU A 176 7.13 -11.31 13.28
N ILE A 177 7.98 -10.57 13.97
CA ILE A 177 8.21 -10.58 15.43
C ILE A 177 6.90 -10.42 16.21
#